data_99d59170acdde28ae38e6cfcbf802320
#
_entry.id   99d59170acdde28ae38e6cfcbf802320
#
_cell.length_a   1.000
_cell.length_b   1.000
_cell.length_c   1.000
_cell.angle_alpha   90.00
_cell.angle_beta   90.00
_cell.angle_gamma   90.00
#
_symmetry.space_group_name_H-M   'P 1'
#
loop_
_entity.id
_entity.type
_entity.pdbx_description
1 polymer ?
#
loop_
_entity_poly.entity_id
_entity_poly.type
_entity_poly.pdbx_seq_one_letter_code
_entity_poly.pdbx_strand_id
1 'polypeptide(L)'
;MSNYDTKPAAAAFKMISADDAYRIVCATCSSIAKSVQGLPLATAHRHVLAEDIHARDPVPAYRASVKDGYAVNSSDGPGKYPIVYECHAGVDVSKLPPLQRNTVAYISTGGPLPEGADAVVQVEDTCMTKDVVDGKRVVEISKHATPSEDVREVGSDMAAGECVMKAGTLIEAAEVAMLATVGVVKVPVYRMPQVAVMSTGDEVEEPMTEVLPLGKVRDANRAMLLAAVSEAGASPIDMGIARDTEEKVEQAIESAISRGADIIISTGGVSMGNRDFIKGILQRIGTVHFGKICMKPGKPCTFATIKREGDRSIVFFGLPGNPVSALTTFHLYVSPSIKILQGLPDSKLRINCYVTTTSNIQMDAARVEYRRVLVEYVSEPGETAHGKIVAHDGMGAQASSRIMNYHGANALLVVPSQADRLGETVIPAGTVLPAIILGGKRILRHTVKYE
;
A
#
# COMPACT_ATOMS: atom_id res chain seq x y z
N MET A 1 -39.15 46.00 -3.40
CA MET A 1 -39.57 44.66 -3.84
C MET A 1 -38.50 44.19 -4.83
N SER A 2 -37.53 43.43 -4.37
CA SER A 2 -36.44 42.95 -5.22
C SER A 2 -36.86 41.61 -5.83
N ASN A 3 -36.94 41.58 -7.14
CA ASN A 3 -37.11 40.35 -7.93
C ASN A 3 -35.90 39.42 -7.70
N TYR A 4 -36.10 38.39 -6.94
CA TYR A 4 -35.18 37.26 -6.94
C TYR A 4 -35.44 36.44 -8.19
N ASP A 5 -34.60 36.63 -9.21
CA ASP A 5 -34.54 35.75 -10.35
C ASP A 5 -34.12 34.34 -9.83
N THR A 6 -35.09 33.46 -9.77
CA THR A 6 -34.84 32.02 -9.45
C THR A 6 -34.20 31.40 -10.68
N LYS A 7 -32.83 31.37 -10.71
CA LYS A 7 -32.11 30.44 -11.59
C LYS A 7 -32.67 29.03 -11.36
N PRO A 8 -32.88 28.22 -12.39
CA PRO A 8 -33.39 26.87 -12.22
C PRO A 8 -32.47 26.11 -11.27
N ALA A 9 -33.06 25.53 -10.22
CA ALA A 9 -32.33 24.69 -9.25
C ALA A 9 -31.56 23.62 -10.01
N ALA A 10 -30.24 23.58 -9.81
CA ALA A 10 -29.39 22.53 -10.37
C ALA A 10 -30.03 21.16 -10.10
N ALA A 11 -30.20 20.34 -11.13
CA ALA A 11 -30.91 19.06 -11.05
C ALA A 11 -30.47 18.29 -9.82
N ALA A 12 -31.43 18.00 -8.93
CA ALA A 12 -31.12 17.34 -7.65
C ALA A 12 -30.60 15.92 -7.95
N PHE A 13 -29.28 15.72 -7.79
CA PHE A 13 -28.68 14.39 -7.96
C PHE A 13 -29.37 13.38 -7.06
N LYS A 14 -29.79 12.25 -7.65
CA LYS A 14 -30.36 11.12 -6.90
C LYS A 14 -29.33 10.63 -5.90
N MET A 15 -29.76 10.36 -4.67
CA MET A 15 -28.92 9.77 -3.65
C MET A 15 -28.64 8.29 -4.02
N ILE A 16 -27.40 7.89 -4.01
CA ILE A 16 -26.93 6.53 -4.33
C ILE A 16 -26.42 5.81 -3.08
N SER A 17 -26.31 4.48 -3.12
CA SER A 17 -25.72 3.71 -2.03
C SER A 17 -24.20 3.96 -1.92
N ALA A 18 -23.62 3.65 -0.75
CA ALA A 18 -22.17 3.76 -0.55
C ALA A 18 -21.40 2.78 -1.46
N ASP A 19 -21.95 1.60 -1.71
CA ASP A 19 -21.35 0.58 -2.58
C ASP A 19 -21.44 0.97 -4.06
N ASP A 20 -22.56 1.56 -4.50
CA ASP A 20 -22.67 2.08 -5.87
C ASP A 20 -21.68 3.23 -6.09
N ALA A 21 -21.55 4.15 -5.12
CA ALA A 21 -20.56 5.19 -5.17
C ALA A 21 -19.13 4.64 -5.32
N TYR A 22 -18.80 3.61 -4.54
CA TYR A 22 -17.50 2.94 -4.62
C TYR A 22 -17.27 2.29 -5.98
N ARG A 23 -18.26 1.55 -6.50
CA ARG A 23 -18.18 0.90 -7.82
C ARG A 23 -17.99 1.94 -8.95
N ILE A 24 -18.74 3.04 -8.93
CA ILE A 24 -18.61 4.11 -9.91
C ILE A 24 -17.21 4.74 -9.85
N VAL A 25 -16.71 5.05 -8.66
CA VAL A 25 -15.37 5.63 -8.47
C VAL A 25 -14.30 4.68 -9.01
N CYS A 26 -14.33 3.41 -8.60
CA CYS A 26 -13.34 2.42 -9.05
C CYS A 26 -13.37 2.23 -10.58
N ALA A 27 -14.55 2.02 -11.16
CA ALA A 27 -14.70 1.83 -12.61
C ALA A 27 -14.19 3.05 -13.40
N THR A 28 -14.56 4.26 -12.96
CA THR A 28 -14.11 5.51 -13.60
C THR A 28 -12.60 5.68 -13.50
N CYS A 29 -12.00 5.50 -12.33
CA CYS A 29 -10.55 5.64 -12.16
C CYS A 29 -9.76 4.56 -12.90
N SER A 30 -10.28 3.34 -12.99
CA SER A 30 -9.65 2.24 -13.74
C SER A 30 -9.60 2.49 -15.25
N SER A 31 -10.56 3.27 -15.80
CA SER A 31 -10.58 3.65 -17.21
C SER A 31 -9.58 4.76 -17.58
N ILE A 32 -8.98 5.43 -16.59
CA ILE A 32 -8.00 6.49 -16.82
C ILE A 32 -6.65 5.89 -17.17
N ALA A 33 -6.05 6.35 -18.28
CA ALA A 33 -4.72 5.93 -18.69
C ALA A 33 -3.65 6.31 -17.66
N LYS A 34 -2.80 5.35 -17.29
CA LYS A 34 -1.72 5.54 -16.32
C LYS A 34 -0.42 5.84 -17.04
N SER A 35 0.35 6.80 -16.55
CA SER A 35 1.67 7.13 -17.10
C SER A 35 2.74 6.24 -16.47
N VAL A 36 3.61 5.67 -17.31
CA VAL A 36 4.76 4.87 -16.90
C VAL A 36 6.03 5.70 -17.00
N GLN A 37 6.94 5.53 -16.05
CA GLN A 37 8.26 6.14 -16.03
C GLN A 37 9.31 5.14 -15.55
N GLY A 38 10.56 5.30 -15.99
CA GLY A 38 11.66 4.50 -15.49
C GLY A 38 12.41 5.26 -14.40
N LEU A 39 12.46 4.71 -13.19
CA LEU A 39 13.19 5.29 -12.07
C LEU A 39 14.48 4.51 -11.79
N PRO A 40 15.54 5.18 -11.29
CA PRO A 40 16.66 4.48 -10.68
C PRO A 40 16.18 3.60 -9.51
N LEU A 41 16.81 2.43 -9.32
CA LEU A 41 16.46 1.52 -8.23
C LEU A 41 16.41 2.21 -6.86
N ALA A 42 17.34 3.12 -6.58
CA ALA A 42 17.40 3.85 -5.31
C ALA A 42 16.17 4.73 -5.00
N THR A 43 15.38 5.09 -6.03
CA THR A 43 14.19 5.94 -5.89
C THR A 43 12.88 5.20 -6.21
N ALA A 44 12.95 3.92 -6.55
CA ALA A 44 11.78 3.12 -6.91
C ALA A 44 10.93 2.66 -5.70
N HIS A 45 11.45 2.75 -4.48
CA HIS A 45 10.73 2.40 -3.25
C HIS A 45 9.40 3.15 -3.15
N ARG A 46 8.33 2.46 -2.73
CA ARG A 46 6.94 2.93 -2.61
C ARG A 46 6.25 3.29 -3.94
N HIS A 47 6.84 2.98 -5.08
CA HIS A 47 6.17 3.01 -6.38
C HIS A 47 5.58 1.64 -6.70
N VAL A 48 4.68 1.61 -7.66
CA VAL A 48 4.06 0.37 -8.16
C VAL A 48 4.69 0.01 -9.49
N LEU A 49 5.12 -1.22 -9.62
CA LEU A 49 5.75 -1.77 -10.82
C LEU A 49 4.75 -1.76 -12.00
N ALA A 50 5.17 -1.24 -13.14
CA ALA A 50 4.32 -1.09 -14.32
C ALA A 50 4.42 -2.25 -15.31
N GLU A 51 5.50 -3.03 -15.26
CA GLU A 51 5.78 -4.14 -16.17
C GLU A 51 6.30 -5.35 -15.38
N ASP A 52 6.14 -6.55 -15.92
CA ASP A 52 6.71 -7.77 -15.32
C ASP A 52 8.23 -7.71 -15.38
N ILE A 53 8.90 -8.13 -14.32
CA ILE A 53 10.35 -8.25 -14.24
C ILE A 53 10.74 -9.73 -14.37
N HIS A 54 11.68 -9.99 -15.25
CA HIS A 54 12.23 -11.32 -15.47
C HIS A 54 13.72 -11.34 -15.09
N ALA A 55 14.16 -12.43 -14.50
CA ALA A 55 15.57 -12.65 -14.20
C ALA A 55 16.36 -12.75 -15.52
N ARG A 56 17.31 -11.83 -15.72
CA ARG A 56 18.18 -11.87 -16.89
C ARG A 56 19.14 -13.05 -16.87
N ASP A 57 19.77 -13.23 -15.72
CA ASP A 57 20.76 -14.26 -15.44
C ASP A 57 20.21 -15.19 -14.36
N PRO A 58 20.65 -16.48 -14.31
CA PRO A 58 20.24 -17.39 -13.25
C PRO A 58 20.84 -16.98 -11.90
N VAL A 59 20.16 -17.24 -10.80
CA VAL A 59 20.64 -16.99 -9.43
C VAL A 59 20.64 -18.30 -8.65
N PRO A 60 21.78 -18.76 -8.14
CA PRO A 60 23.13 -18.28 -8.43
C PRO A 60 23.53 -18.53 -9.90
N ALA A 61 24.50 -17.74 -10.39
CA ALA A 61 25.00 -17.87 -11.77
C ALA A 61 26.01 -19.01 -11.92
N TYR A 62 26.43 -19.65 -10.85
CA TYR A 62 27.39 -20.76 -10.79
C TYR A 62 26.98 -21.73 -9.69
N ARG A 63 27.48 -22.97 -9.77
CA ARG A 63 27.32 -23.96 -8.70
C ARG A 63 28.11 -23.48 -7.48
N ALA A 64 27.46 -23.36 -6.31
CA ALA A 64 28.05 -22.78 -5.10
C ALA A 64 27.91 -23.71 -3.92
N SER A 65 28.88 -23.70 -3.02
CA SER A 65 28.78 -24.43 -1.75
C SER A 65 27.74 -23.77 -0.83
N VAL A 66 26.93 -24.58 -0.14
CA VAL A 66 26.06 -24.17 0.97
C VAL A 66 26.72 -24.29 2.35
N LYS A 67 27.93 -24.88 2.41
CA LYS A 67 28.66 -25.15 3.63
C LYS A 67 30.11 -24.70 3.51
N ASP A 68 30.75 -24.45 4.64
CA ASP A 68 32.19 -24.42 4.73
C ASP A 68 32.70 -25.87 4.78
N GLY A 69 33.66 -26.22 3.92
CA GLY A 69 34.11 -27.61 3.83
C GLY A 69 35.11 -27.85 2.71
N TYR A 70 34.97 -28.98 2.06
CA TYR A 70 35.85 -29.41 1.00
C TYR A 70 35.05 -29.82 -0.24
N ALA A 71 35.36 -29.20 -1.35
CA ALA A 71 34.86 -29.61 -2.66
C ALA A 71 35.57 -30.93 -3.03
N VAL A 72 34.75 -31.92 -3.38
CA VAL A 72 35.20 -33.31 -3.64
C VAL A 72 34.62 -33.83 -4.93
N ASN A 73 35.26 -34.88 -5.48
CA ASN A 73 34.58 -35.77 -6.41
C ASN A 73 33.92 -36.89 -5.56
N SER A 74 32.59 -36.97 -5.59
CA SER A 74 31.83 -37.92 -4.75
C SER A 74 32.21 -39.37 -4.96
N SER A 75 32.71 -39.73 -6.15
CA SER A 75 33.17 -41.09 -6.45
C SER A 75 34.54 -41.46 -5.83
N ASP A 76 35.25 -40.52 -5.18
CA ASP A 76 36.46 -40.82 -4.49
C ASP A 76 36.18 -41.46 -3.11
N GLY A 77 35.01 -41.16 -2.51
CA GLY A 77 34.57 -41.72 -1.22
C GLY A 77 35.30 -41.18 0.00
N PRO A 78 35.13 -41.80 1.17
CA PRO A 78 35.89 -41.48 2.39
C PRO A 78 37.37 -41.80 2.26
N GLY A 79 38.26 -40.96 2.81
CA GLY A 79 39.69 -41.15 2.70
C GLY A 79 40.51 -39.94 3.10
N LYS A 80 41.83 -40.01 2.89
CA LYS A 80 42.77 -38.92 3.14
C LYS A 80 43.18 -38.26 1.82
N TYR A 81 42.98 -36.96 1.73
CA TYR A 81 43.16 -36.21 0.48
C TYR A 81 44.02 -34.95 0.68
N PRO A 82 44.98 -34.67 -0.23
CA PRO A 82 45.72 -33.42 -0.21
C PRO A 82 44.80 -32.24 -0.65
N ILE A 83 44.89 -31.10 0.06
CA ILE A 83 44.18 -29.87 -0.26
C ILE A 83 45.02 -29.12 -1.28
N VAL A 84 44.49 -29.00 -2.51
CA VAL A 84 45.25 -28.47 -3.64
C VAL A 84 45.15 -26.94 -3.79
N TYR A 85 44.02 -26.36 -3.44
CA TYR A 85 43.78 -24.91 -3.40
C TYR A 85 42.52 -24.58 -2.56
N GLU A 86 42.17 -23.29 -2.47
CA GLU A 86 41.04 -22.81 -1.71
C GLU A 86 40.10 -22.00 -2.64
N CYS A 87 38.78 -22.23 -2.49
CA CYS A 87 37.67 -21.60 -3.22
C CYS A 87 36.82 -20.80 -2.26
N HIS A 88 37.13 -19.52 -2.11
CA HIS A 88 36.27 -18.61 -1.32
C HIS A 88 35.27 -17.91 -2.23
N ALA A 89 34.20 -17.35 -1.64
CA ALA A 89 33.26 -16.48 -2.36
C ALA A 89 34.03 -15.35 -3.08
N GLY A 90 33.75 -15.15 -4.38
CA GLY A 90 34.43 -14.17 -5.22
C GLY A 90 35.69 -14.67 -5.93
N VAL A 91 36.10 -15.91 -5.71
CA VAL A 91 37.18 -16.52 -6.50
C VAL A 91 36.68 -16.83 -7.93
N ASP A 92 37.49 -16.47 -8.90
CA ASP A 92 37.26 -16.86 -10.31
C ASP A 92 37.82 -18.26 -10.54
N VAL A 93 36.95 -19.27 -10.41
CA VAL A 93 37.36 -20.68 -10.60
C VAL A 93 37.81 -21.03 -12.01
N SER A 94 37.45 -20.23 -13.02
CA SER A 94 37.91 -20.44 -14.40
C SER A 94 39.42 -20.31 -14.54
N LYS A 95 40.07 -19.67 -13.57
CA LYS A 95 41.54 -19.52 -13.50
C LYS A 95 42.24 -20.61 -12.70
N LEU A 96 41.47 -21.48 -12.02
CA LEU A 96 41.99 -22.60 -11.27
C LEU A 96 42.05 -23.83 -12.15
N PRO A 97 43.04 -24.75 -11.94
CA PRO A 97 43.05 -26.01 -12.64
C PRO A 97 41.87 -26.88 -12.16
N PRO A 98 41.31 -27.75 -13.02
CA PRO A 98 40.29 -28.71 -12.62
C PRO A 98 40.76 -29.57 -11.45
N LEU A 99 39.89 -29.82 -10.50
CA LEU A 99 40.13 -30.71 -9.35
C LEU A 99 40.39 -32.13 -9.84
N GLN A 100 41.57 -32.66 -9.52
CA GLN A 100 41.95 -34.05 -9.91
C GLN A 100 41.34 -35.04 -8.96
N ARG A 101 41.14 -36.29 -9.42
CA ARG A 101 40.73 -37.42 -8.58
C ARG A 101 41.70 -37.60 -7.40
N ASN A 102 41.16 -38.00 -6.26
CA ASN A 102 41.91 -38.18 -5.02
C ASN A 102 42.58 -36.89 -4.49
N THR A 103 42.04 -35.72 -4.84
CA THR A 103 42.39 -34.41 -4.29
C THR A 103 41.15 -33.64 -3.87
N VAL A 104 41.29 -32.66 -2.99
CA VAL A 104 40.18 -31.80 -2.56
C VAL A 104 40.59 -30.33 -2.58
N ALA A 105 39.60 -29.46 -2.71
CA ALA A 105 39.78 -28.00 -2.54
C ALA A 105 39.01 -27.55 -1.31
N TYR A 106 39.63 -26.76 -0.44
CA TYR A 106 38.84 -26.08 0.61
C TYR A 106 37.86 -25.13 -0.04
N ILE A 107 36.60 -25.13 0.45
CA ILE A 107 35.56 -24.26 -0.10
C ILE A 107 34.77 -23.61 1.06
N SER A 108 34.56 -22.30 0.97
CA SER A 108 33.69 -21.58 1.91
C SER A 108 32.26 -21.51 1.40
N THR A 109 31.31 -21.29 2.30
CA THR A 109 29.92 -21.01 1.95
C THR A 109 29.84 -19.91 0.90
N GLY A 110 29.08 -20.13 -0.18
CA GLY A 110 28.98 -19.24 -1.34
C GLY A 110 30.19 -19.31 -2.28
N GLY A 111 31.20 -20.07 -1.97
CA GLY A 111 32.34 -20.32 -2.85
C GLY A 111 31.91 -21.11 -4.10
N PRO A 112 32.40 -20.77 -5.30
CA PRO A 112 32.06 -21.49 -6.52
C PRO A 112 32.71 -22.88 -6.52
N LEU A 113 31.92 -23.88 -6.91
CA LEU A 113 32.42 -25.29 -7.01
C LEU A 113 33.39 -25.40 -8.20
N PRO A 114 34.63 -25.87 -7.98
CA PRO A 114 35.59 -25.98 -9.07
C PRO A 114 35.22 -27.10 -10.04
N GLU A 115 35.67 -26.98 -11.29
CA GLU A 115 35.56 -28.06 -12.27
C GLU A 115 36.22 -29.35 -11.74
N GLY A 116 35.60 -30.50 -11.94
CA GLY A 116 36.04 -31.80 -11.42
C GLY A 116 35.49 -32.17 -10.06
N ALA A 117 34.94 -31.20 -9.30
CA ALA A 117 34.17 -31.48 -8.10
C ALA A 117 32.66 -31.58 -8.43
N ASP A 118 31.93 -32.44 -7.72
CA ASP A 118 30.49 -32.61 -7.86
C ASP A 118 29.73 -32.54 -6.54
N ALA A 119 30.42 -32.46 -5.41
CA ALA A 119 29.83 -32.35 -4.08
C ALA A 119 30.72 -31.57 -3.09
N VAL A 120 30.17 -31.22 -1.94
CA VAL A 120 30.88 -30.62 -0.82
C VAL A 120 30.68 -31.46 0.41
N VAL A 121 31.78 -31.70 1.16
CA VAL A 121 31.73 -32.29 2.50
C VAL A 121 32.01 -31.20 3.51
N GLN A 122 31.08 -30.98 4.45
CA GLN A 122 31.21 -29.95 5.47
C GLN A 122 32.38 -30.21 6.41
N VAL A 123 32.97 -29.16 7.01
CA VAL A 123 34.16 -29.32 7.90
C VAL A 123 33.90 -30.23 9.08
N GLU A 124 32.67 -30.33 9.56
CA GLU A 124 32.25 -31.13 10.68
C GLU A 124 32.41 -32.66 10.43
N ASP A 125 32.36 -33.04 9.15
CA ASP A 125 32.54 -34.45 8.71
C ASP A 125 33.99 -34.74 8.29
N THR A 126 34.94 -33.88 8.69
CA THR A 126 36.36 -33.99 8.30
C THR A 126 37.32 -33.82 9.49
N CYS A 127 38.56 -34.26 9.34
CA CYS A 127 39.61 -34.07 10.31
C CYS A 127 40.94 -33.69 9.63
N MET A 128 41.54 -32.57 10.05
CA MET A 128 42.89 -32.20 9.57
C MET A 128 43.90 -33.17 10.10
N THR A 129 44.66 -33.79 9.22
CA THR A 129 45.75 -34.66 9.63
C THR A 129 47.06 -33.88 9.81
N LYS A 130 48.09 -34.58 10.37
CA LYS A 130 49.46 -34.06 10.43
C LYS A 130 50.25 -34.36 9.15
N ASP A 131 49.67 -35.14 8.24
CA ASP A 131 50.31 -35.61 7.02
C ASP A 131 50.48 -34.46 6.02
N VAL A 132 51.56 -34.50 5.27
CA VAL A 132 51.84 -33.58 4.16
C VAL A 132 52.23 -34.42 2.96
N VAL A 133 51.53 -34.20 1.82
CA VAL A 133 51.79 -34.88 0.54
C VAL A 133 52.12 -33.81 -0.49
N ASP A 134 53.29 -33.90 -1.12
CA ASP A 134 53.80 -32.93 -2.10
C ASP A 134 53.74 -31.48 -1.62
N GLY A 135 54.07 -31.26 -0.32
CA GLY A 135 54.03 -29.93 0.31
C GLY A 135 52.63 -29.44 0.67
N LYS A 136 51.56 -30.23 0.47
CA LYS A 136 50.15 -29.86 0.73
C LYS A 136 49.65 -30.53 2.00
N ARG A 137 48.83 -29.81 2.79
CA ARG A 137 48.11 -30.33 3.95
C ARG A 137 47.12 -31.39 3.50
N VAL A 138 46.90 -32.39 4.34
CA VAL A 138 45.99 -33.52 4.09
C VAL A 138 44.82 -33.44 5.05
N VAL A 139 43.61 -33.57 4.52
CA VAL A 139 42.38 -33.73 5.28
C VAL A 139 41.85 -35.14 5.15
N GLU A 140 41.37 -35.69 6.25
CA GLU A 140 40.63 -36.95 6.28
C GLU A 140 39.13 -36.68 6.21
N ILE A 141 38.49 -37.27 5.23
CA ILE A 141 37.02 -37.20 5.01
C ILE A 141 36.42 -38.51 5.50
N SER A 142 35.50 -38.42 6.46
CA SER A 142 34.87 -39.60 7.08
C SER A 142 33.53 -39.97 6.42
N LYS A 143 32.90 -39.00 5.69
CA LYS A 143 31.59 -39.15 5.09
C LYS A 143 31.69 -39.47 3.60
N HIS A 144 30.80 -40.36 3.12
CA HIS A 144 30.58 -40.54 1.68
C HIS A 144 29.61 -39.47 1.18
N ALA A 145 30.07 -38.57 0.31
CA ALA A 145 29.23 -37.57 -0.34
C ALA A 145 28.49 -38.19 -1.51
N THR A 146 27.27 -37.70 -1.73
CA THR A 146 26.50 -37.99 -2.94
C THR A 146 26.64 -36.85 -3.96
N PRO A 147 26.48 -37.09 -5.29
CA PRO A 147 26.52 -36.02 -6.27
C PRO A 147 25.53 -34.89 -5.93
N SER A 148 25.98 -33.65 -6.06
CA SER A 148 25.26 -32.40 -5.73
C SER A 148 24.96 -32.20 -4.24
N GLU A 149 25.51 -33.02 -3.35
CA GLU A 149 25.36 -32.83 -1.91
C GLU A 149 26.03 -31.51 -1.47
N ASP A 150 25.29 -30.70 -0.66
CA ASP A 150 25.69 -29.40 -0.16
C ASP A 150 26.11 -28.39 -1.27
N VAL A 151 25.57 -28.55 -2.50
CA VAL A 151 25.79 -27.68 -3.64
C VAL A 151 24.49 -26.98 -4.04
N ARG A 152 24.52 -25.66 -4.14
CA ARG A 152 23.47 -24.89 -4.83
C ARG A 152 23.72 -24.95 -6.33
N GLU A 153 22.75 -25.50 -7.03
CA GLU A 153 22.83 -25.59 -8.51
C GLU A 153 22.55 -24.22 -9.15
N VAL A 154 23.05 -24.03 -10.37
CA VAL A 154 22.81 -22.83 -11.15
C VAL A 154 21.31 -22.58 -11.32
N GLY A 155 20.85 -21.38 -10.97
CA GLY A 155 19.45 -21.00 -11.10
C GLY A 155 18.51 -21.66 -10.08
N SER A 156 19.03 -22.28 -9.01
CA SER A 156 18.19 -22.91 -7.99
C SER A 156 17.26 -21.95 -7.26
N ASP A 157 17.59 -20.66 -7.17
CA ASP A 157 16.75 -19.64 -6.54
C ASP A 157 15.85 -18.94 -7.59
N MET A 158 16.45 -18.61 -8.74
CA MET A 158 15.76 -17.99 -9.88
C MET A 158 16.36 -18.48 -11.19
N ALA A 159 15.54 -19.06 -12.05
CA ALA A 159 15.99 -19.48 -13.36
C ALA A 159 16.13 -18.27 -14.31
N ALA A 160 17.03 -18.36 -15.28
CA ALA A 160 17.09 -17.34 -16.32
C ALA A 160 15.75 -17.26 -17.09
N GLY A 161 15.24 -16.04 -17.30
CA GLY A 161 13.93 -15.81 -17.93
C GLY A 161 12.73 -15.98 -17.00
N GLU A 162 12.90 -16.43 -15.76
CA GLU A 162 11.82 -16.54 -14.80
C GLU A 162 11.22 -15.16 -14.47
N CYS A 163 9.88 -15.09 -14.41
CA CYS A 163 9.21 -13.88 -13.95
C CYS A 163 9.30 -13.78 -12.43
N VAL A 164 10.16 -12.90 -11.95
CA VAL A 164 10.43 -12.73 -10.51
C VAL A 164 9.50 -11.73 -9.84
N MET A 165 8.89 -10.84 -10.60
CA MET A 165 7.96 -9.84 -10.06
C MET A 165 6.94 -9.41 -11.10
N LYS A 166 5.68 -9.36 -10.71
CA LYS A 166 4.55 -8.98 -11.58
C LYS A 166 4.27 -7.48 -11.54
N ALA A 167 3.80 -6.95 -12.67
CA ALA A 167 3.19 -5.62 -12.71
C ALA A 167 2.08 -5.48 -11.66
N GLY A 168 1.92 -4.28 -11.08
CA GLY A 168 1.00 -4.04 -9.97
C GLY A 168 1.59 -4.37 -8.59
N THR A 169 2.85 -4.82 -8.50
CA THR A 169 3.55 -5.02 -7.24
C THR A 169 3.99 -3.68 -6.66
N LEU A 170 3.64 -3.43 -5.38
CA LEU A 170 4.19 -2.32 -4.60
C LEU A 170 5.64 -2.66 -4.23
N ILE A 171 6.56 -1.76 -4.57
CA ILE A 171 7.99 -1.95 -4.32
C ILE A 171 8.30 -1.54 -2.87
N GLU A 172 8.47 -2.53 -2.01
CA GLU A 172 8.91 -2.41 -0.62
C GLU A 172 10.37 -2.86 -0.50
N ALA A 173 10.88 -3.06 0.71
CA ALA A 173 12.30 -3.38 0.92
C ALA A 173 12.71 -4.72 0.28
N ALA A 174 11.85 -5.73 0.34
CA ALA A 174 12.12 -7.05 -0.26
C ALA A 174 12.17 -6.97 -1.80
N GLU A 175 11.25 -6.21 -2.40
CA GLU A 175 11.18 -6.02 -3.84
C GLU A 175 12.40 -5.23 -4.36
N VAL A 176 12.89 -4.24 -3.58
CA VAL A 176 14.13 -3.53 -3.89
C VAL A 176 15.32 -4.52 -3.92
N ALA A 177 15.40 -5.43 -2.94
CA ALA A 177 16.44 -6.46 -2.92
C ALA A 177 16.34 -7.42 -4.11
N MET A 178 15.13 -7.86 -4.47
CA MET A 178 14.90 -8.72 -5.64
C MET A 178 15.32 -8.03 -6.93
N LEU A 179 14.91 -6.76 -7.15
CA LEU A 179 15.31 -5.96 -8.31
C LEU A 179 16.82 -5.80 -8.41
N ALA A 180 17.49 -5.58 -7.26
CA ALA A 180 18.95 -5.52 -7.19
C ALA A 180 19.60 -6.87 -7.57
N THR A 181 19.07 -7.98 -7.05
CA THR A 181 19.57 -9.33 -7.30
C THR A 181 19.54 -9.68 -8.78
N VAL A 182 18.48 -9.29 -9.51
CA VAL A 182 18.36 -9.54 -10.94
C VAL A 182 18.94 -8.44 -11.82
N GLY A 183 19.63 -7.47 -11.23
CA GLY A 183 20.42 -6.44 -11.95
C GLY A 183 19.57 -5.36 -12.63
N VAL A 184 18.37 -5.06 -12.15
CA VAL A 184 17.52 -4.00 -12.74
C VAL A 184 18.04 -2.63 -12.31
N VAL A 185 18.55 -1.86 -13.27
CA VAL A 185 19.09 -0.49 -13.04
C VAL A 185 17.99 0.56 -13.14
N LYS A 186 17.07 0.40 -14.09
CA LYS A 186 15.96 1.31 -14.37
C LYS A 186 14.65 0.56 -14.22
N VAL A 187 13.93 0.88 -13.16
CA VAL A 187 12.70 0.19 -12.76
C VAL A 187 11.51 0.85 -13.46
N PRO A 188 10.72 0.12 -14.27
CA PRO A 188 9.50 0.64 -14.89
C PRO A 188 8.40 0.72 -13.83
N VAL A 189 7.95 1.92 -13.50
CA VAL A 189 6.93 2.17 -12.47
C VAL A 189 5.83 3.08 -12.98
N TYR A 190 4.63 2.97 -12.40
CA TYR A 190 3.60 3.96 -12.59
C TYR A 190 4.00 5.28 -11.91
N ARG A 191 3.70 6.40 -12.57
CA ARG A 191 3.90 7.73 -11.98
C ARG A 191 2.98 7.93 -10.79
N MET A 192 3.49 8.48 -9.69
CA MET A 192 2.66 8.85 -8.54
C MET A 192 1.65 9.94 -8.94
N PRO A 193 0.34 9.78 -8.60
CA PRO A 193 -0.66 10.80 -8.86
C PRO A 193 -0.36 12.10 -8.13
N GLN A 194 -0.62 13.23 -8.81
CA GLN A 194 -0.61 14.56 -8.23
C GLN A 194 -2.01 14.88 -7.71
N VAL A 195 -2.15 15.20 -6.43
CA VAL A 195 -3.45 15.43 -5.80
C VAL A 195 -3.53 16.85 -5.25
N ALA A 196 -4.30 17.68 -5.90
CA ALA A 196 -4.55 19.04 -5.45
C ALA A 196 -5.62 19.07 -4.36
N VAL A 197 -5.36 19.78 -3.27
CA VAL A 197 -6.28 19.92 -2.12
C VAL A 197 -6.55 21.38 -1.86
N MET A 198 -7.84 21.76 -1.87
CA MET A 198 -8.29 23.10 -1.53
C MET A 198 -9.43 23.05 -0.51
N SER A 199 -9.48 24.06 0.35
CA SER A 199 -10.67 24.36 1.17
C SER A 199 -11.50 25.46 0.54
N THR A 200 -12.82 25.40 0.71
CA THR A 200 -13.72 26.48 0.29
C THR A 200 -14.55 26.95 1.48
N GLY A 201 -14.77 28.24 1.57
CA GLY A 201 -15.61 28.85 2.61
C GLY A 201 -15.08 30.20 3.06
N ASP A 202 -15.98 31.13 3.22
CA ASP A 202 -15.65 32.46 3.78
C ASP A 202 -15.36 32.37 5.29
N GLU A 203 -15.87 31.34 5.95
CA GLU A 203 -15.64 31.07 7.38
C GLU A 203 -14.25 30.49 7.69
N VAL A 204 -13.54 29.97 6.67
CA VAL A 204 -12.28 29.25 6.84
C VAL A 204 -11.11 30.22 6.86
N GLU A 205 -10.21 30.07 7.84
CA GLU A 205 -8.96 30.83 7.97
C GLU A 205 -7.75 29.89 8.04
N GLU A 206 -6.57 30.40 7.69
CA GLU A 206 -5.33 29.62 7.73
C GLU A 206 -5.08 29.04 9.14
N PRO A 207 -4.55 27.81 9.26
CA PRO A 207 -4.32 27.19 10.56
C PRO A 207 -3.43 28.01 11.51
N MET A 208 -2.52 28.80 10.96
CA MET A 208 -1.55 29.62 11.70
C MET A 208 -2.09 31.00 12.10
N THR A 209 -3.36 31.32 11.83
CA THR A 209 -3.97 32.58 12.25
C THR A 209 -3.92 32.70 13.78
N GLU A 210 -3.18 33.67 14.31
CA GLU A 210 -2.97 33.83 15.76
C GLU A 210 -4.28 34.11 16.49
N VAL A 211 -5.01 35.13 16.05
CA VAL A 211 -6.31 35.49 16.62
C VAL A 211 -7.40 35.14 15.61
N LEU A 212 -8.20 34.16 15.97
CA LEU A 212 -9.32 33.75 15.12
C LEU A 212 -10.48 34.72 15.25
N PRO A 213 -10.91 35.39 14.15
CA PRO A 213 -12.06 36.28 14.19
C PRO A 213 -13.35 35.52 14.58
N LEU A 214 -14.28 36.23 15.22
CA LEU A 214 -15.57 35.64 15.60
C LEU A 214 -16.32 35.15 14.35
N GLY A 215 -16.85 33.94 14.40
CA GLY A 215 -17.55 33.30 13.29
C GLY A 215 -16.63 32.62 12.28
N LYS A 216 -15.31 32.60 12.52
CA LYS A 216 -14.34 31.89 11.67
C LYS A 216 -13.87 30.59 12.32
N VAL A 217 -13.36 29.67 11.50
CA VAL A 217 -12.76 28.39 11.91
C VAL A 217 -11.40 28.20 11.24
N ARG A 218 -10.47 27.52 11.89
CA ARG A 218 -9.17 27.16 11.26
C ARG A 218 -9.36 26.04 10.26
N ASP A 219 -8.62 26.11 9.15
CA ASP A 219 -8.62 25.10 8.10
C ASP A 219 -7.92 23.81 8.54
N ALA A 220 -8.63 22.98 9.29
CA ALA A 220 -8.15 21.67 9.69
C ALA A 220 -8.26 20.65 8.55
N ASN A 221 -9.24 20.83 7.63
CA ASN A 221 -9.51 19.85 6.58
C ASN A 221 -8.38 19.78 5.55
N ARG A 222 -7.93 20.92 5.04
CA ARG A 222 -6.85 20.96 4.05
C ARG A 222 -5.56 20.37 4.59
N ALA A 223 -5.15 20.75 5.81
CA ALA A 223 -3.97 20.21 6.46
C ALA A 223 -4.06 18.68 6.65
N MET A 224 -5.20 18.20 7.12
CA MET A 224 -5.49 16.76 7.30
C MET A 224 -5.47 16.01 5.97
N LEU A 225 -6.11 16.55 4.92
CA LEU A 225 -6.21 15.89 3.62
C LEU A 225 -4.86 15.86 2.89
N LEU A 226 -4.03 16.91 2.99
CA LEU A 226 -2.66 16.91 2.45
C LEU A 226 -1.81 15.78 3.09
N ALA A 227 -1.91 15.61 4.40
CA ALA A 227 -1.26 14.51 5.10
C ALA A 227 -1.80 13.15 4.64
N ALA A 228 -3.13 12.99 4.55
CA ALA A 228 -3.78 11.76 4.12
C ALA A 228 -3.44 11.37 2.67
N VAL A 229 -3.28 12.36 1.77
CA VAL A 229 -2.79 12.15 0.39
C VAL A 229 -1.38 11.58 0.39
N SER A 230 -0.48 12.14 1.21
CA SER A 230 0.90 11.64 1.34
C SER A 230 0.93 10.22 1.92
N GLU A 231 0.11 9.93 2.93
CA GLU A 231 -0.04 8.58 3.52
C GLU A 231 -0.57 7.57 2.49
N ALA A 232 -1.45 8.00 1.58
CA ALA A 232 -1.97 7.16 0.50
C ALA A 232 -0.96 6.93 -0.63
N GLY A 233 0.22 7.57 -0.58
CA GLY A 233 1.31 7.40 -1.54
C GLY A 233 1.17 8.27 -2.79
N ALA A 234 0.47 9.41 -2.71
CA ALA A 234 0.39 10.40 -3.78
C ALA A 234 1.15 11.69 -3.42
N SER A 235 1.43 12.51 -4.43
CA SER A 235 2.09 13.81 -4.24
C SER A 235 1.03 14.91 -4.01
N PRO A 236 0.96 15.52 -2.83
CA PRO A 236 0.00 16.56 -2.54
C PRO A 236 0.39 17.90 -3.19
N ILE A 237 -0.61 18.65 -3.67
CA ILE A 237 -0.50 20.02 -4.12
C ILE A 237 -1.40 20.89 -3.25
N ASP A 238 -0.82 21.77 -2.43
CA ASP A 238 -1.59 22.71 -1.63
C ASP A 238 -2.12 23.85 -2.51
N MET A 239 -3.45 24.01 -2.53
CA MET A 239 -4.15 25.05 -3.30
C MET A 239 -4.66 26.20 -2.42
N GLY A 240 -4.49 26.12 -1.10
CA GLY A 240 -4.98 27.13 -0.17
C GLY A 240 -6.50 27.13 0.00
N ILE A 241 -7.04 28.31 0.35
CA ILE A 241 -8.45 28.54 0.61
C ILE A 241 -9.06 29.35 -0.53
N ALA A 242 -10.07 28.81 -1.20
CA ALA A 242 -10.88 29.54 -2.16
C ALA A 242 -12.09 30.18 -1.45
N ARG A 243 -12.31 31.47 -1.64
CA ARG A 243 -13.48 32.19 -1.09
C ARG A 243 -14.75 31.80 -1.84
N ASP A 244 -15.91 31.94 -1.19
CA ASP A 244 -17.23 31.50 -1.66
C ASP A 244 -17.78 32.35 -2.82
N THR A 245 -17.00 32.50 -3.88
CA THR A 245 -17.46 33.03 -5.16
C THR A 245 -17.18 32.08 -6.29
N GLU A 246 -18.05 32.05 -7.31
CA GLU A 246 -17.93 31.16 -8.46
C GLU A 246 -16.56 31.32 -9.15
N GLU A 247 -16.15 32.60 -9.35
CA GLU A 247 -14.90 32.93 -10.02
C GLU A 247 -13.67 32.41 -9.23
N LYS A 248 -13.66 32.52 -7.90
CA LYS A 248 -12.51 32.07 -7.07
C LYS A 248 -12.39 30.57 -7.05
N VAL A 249 -13.52 29.87 -6.99
CA VAL A 249 -13.54 28.39 -7.03
C VAL A 249 -13.10 27.90 -8.41
N GLU A 250 -13.60 28.53 -9.50
CA GLU A 250 -13.20 28.17 -10.86
C GLU A 250 -11.70 28.43 -11.10
N GLN A 251 -11.18 29.58 -10.69
CA GLN A 251 -9.76 29.92 -10.76
C GLN A 251 -8.89 28.89 -9.99
N ALA A 252 -9.34 28.43 -8.81
CA ALA A 252 -8.62 27.42 -8.03
C ALA A 252 -8.59 26.06 -8.74
N ILE A 253 -9.70 25.65 -9.37
CA ILE A 253 -9.77 24.43 -10.18
C ILE A 253 -8.85 24.53 -11.40
N GLU A 254 -8.89 25.62 -12.15
CA GLU A 254 -8.01 25.87 -13.31
C GLU A 254 -6.53 25.88 -12.91
N SER A 255 -6.20 26.51 -11.78
CA SER A 255 -4.85 26.49 -11.22
C SER A 255 -4.39 25.08 -10.85
N ALA A 256 -5.26 24.26 -10.24
CA ALA A 256 -4.96 22.86 -9.95
C ALA A 256 -4.69 22.06 -11.24
N ILE A 257 -5.51 22.28 -12.27
CA ILE A 257 -5.34 21.66 -13.59
C ILE A 257 -3.99 22.06 -14.21
N SER A 258 -3.66 23.35 -14.22
CA SER A 258 -2.40 23.86 -14.80
C SER A 258 -1.17 23.37 -14.06
N ARG A 259 -1.28 23.12 -12.75
CA ARG A 259 -0.21 22.51 -11.93
C ARG A 259 -0.10 20.98 -12.11
N GLY A 260 -0.89 20.38 -13.00
CA GLY A 260 -0.76 18.97 -13.38
C GLY A 260 -1.46 17.99 -12.44
N ALA A 261 -2.48 18.44 -11.69
CA ALA A 261 -3.26 17.55 -10.84
C ALA A 261 -3.92 16.42 -11.63
N ASP A 262 -3.88 15.20 -11.07
CA ASP A 262 -4.63 14.04 -11.56
C ASP A 262 -5.94 13.88 -10.78
N ILE A 263 -5.92 14.31 -9.51
CA ILE A 263 -7.08 14.36 -8.63
C ILE A 263 -7.16 15.76 -8.02
N ILE A 264 -8.36 16.32 -7.96
CA ILE A 264 -8.65 17.57 -7.24
C ILE A 264 -9.61 17.25 -6.10
N ILE A 265 -9.26 17.66 -4.89
CA ILE A 265 -10.10 17.55 -3.70
C ILE A 265 -10.48 18.94 -3.25
N SER A 266 -11.80 19.21 -3.17
CA SER A 266 -12.35 20.38 -2.49
C SER A 266 -13.03 19.94 -1.20
N THR A 267 -12.84 20.67 -0.11
CA THR A 267 -13.58 20.47 1.13
C THR A 267 -14.37 21.73 1.49
N GLY A 268 -15.65 21.57 1.83
CA GLY A 268 -16.63 22.65 1.90
C GLY A 268 -17.28 22.91 0.54
N GLY A 269 -18.22 23.88 0.48
CA GLY A 269 -18.90 24.29 -0.78
C GLY A 269 -19.78 23.23 -1.45
N VAL A 270 -19.98 22.06 -0.85
CA VAL A 270 -20.78 20.92 -1.38
C VAL A 270 -22.08 20.68 -0.60
N SER A 271 -22.48 21.67 0.20
CA SER A 271 -23.71 21.63 1.00
C SER A 271 -24.95 21.87 0.14
N MET A 272 -26.15 21.58 0.70
CA MET A 272 -27.46 21.78 0.03
C MET A 272 -27.89 23.26 -0.09
N GLY A 273 -27.00 24.23 0.21
CA GLY A 273 -27.32 25.66 0.22
C GLY A 273 -27.21 26.30 -1.17
N ASN A 274 -27.79 27.51 -1.30
CA ASN A 274 -27.81 28.35 -2.53
C ASN A 274 -26.40 28.79 -3.02
N ARG A 275 -25.31 28.39 -2.34
CA ARG A 275 -23.90 28.72 -2.65
C ARG A 275 -23.09 27.50 -3.13
N ASP A 276 -23.73 26.46 -3.65
CA ASP A 276 -23.04 25.29 -4.20
C ASP A 276 -22.58 25.56 -5.65
N PHE A 277 -21.55 26.40 -5.80
CA PHE A 277 -21.00 26.76 -7.11
C PHE A 277 -20.26 25.58 -7.75
N ILE A 278 -19.69 24.68 -6.95
CA ILE A 278 -18.85 23.56 -7.42
C ILE A 278 -19.60 22.68 -8.42
N LYS A 279 -20.84 22.31 -8.13
CA LYS A 279 -21.61 21.44 -9.04
C LYS A 279 -21.90 22.13 -10.38
N GLY A 280 -22.22 23.43 -10.35
CA GLY A 280 -22.45 24.22 -11.57
C GLY A 280 -21.20 24.30 -12.44
N ILE A 281 -20.03 24.56 -11.82
CA ILE A 281 -18.75 24.59 -12.52
C ILE A 281 -18.46 23.20 -13.12
N LEU A 282 -18.55 22.13 -12.33
CA LEU A 282 -18.26 20.77 -12.79
C LEU A 282 -19.16 20.30 -13.92
N GLN A 283 -20.43 20.74 -13.96
CA GLN A 283 -21.35 20.44 -15.08
C GLN A 283 -20.95 21.14 -16.37
N ARG A 284 -20.28 22.30 -16.29
CA ARG A 284 -19.78 23.01 -17.46
C ARG A 284 -18.51 22.44 -18.02
N ILE A 285 -17.59 22.02 -17.16
CA ILE A 285 -16.23 21.59 -17.56
C ILE A 285 -16.02 20.08 -17.56
N GLY A 286 -17.03 19.29 -17.16
CA GLY A 286 -16.87 17.84 -17.00
C GLY A 286 -18.17 17.07 -16.87
N THR A 287 -18.11 15.93 -16.23
CA THR A 287 -19.24 15.03 -15.97
C THR A 287 -19.35 14.77 -14.48
N VAL A 288 -20.48 15.14 -13.88
CA VAL A 288 -20.78 14.79 -12.47
C VAL A 288 -21.46 13.43 -12.42
N HIS A 289 -20.82 12.47 -11.77
CA HIS A 289 -21.31 11.09 -11.65
C HIS A 289 -22.31 10.95 -10.50
N PHE A 290 -22.04 11.59 -9.36
CA PHE A 290 -22.97 11.69 -8.23
C PHE A 290 -22.65 12.90 -7.34
N GLY A 291 -23.63 13.31 -6.51
CA GLY A 291 -23.48 14.44 -5.59
C GLY A 291 -23.97 14.14 -4.17
N LYS A 292 -24.55 12.97 -3.92
CA LYS A 292 -25.08 12.55 -2.61
C LYS A 292 -24.97 11.03 -2.43
N ILE A 293 -24.56 10.61 -1.23
CA ILE A 293 -24.42 9.20 -0.88
C ILE A 293 -25.28 8.89 0.36
N CYS A 294 -25.94 7.73 0.36
CA CYS A 294 -26.75 7.25 1.49
C CYS A 294 -25.83 6.62 2.57
N MET A 295 -25.10 7.47 3.28
CA MET A 295 -24.15 7.06 4.32
C MET A 295 -24.07 8.04 5.47
N LYS A 296 -23.48 7.61 6.59
CA LYS A 296 -23.19 8.40 7.78
C LYS A 296 -21.80 8.04 8.33
N PRO A 297 -20.90 9.04 8.55
CA PRO A 297 -20.98 10.41 8.06
C PRO A 297 -20.65 10.47 6.56
N GLY A 298 -20.85 11.64 5.89
CA GLY A 298 -20.39 11.84 4.51
C GLY A 298 -21.49 11.91 3.44
N LYS A 299 -22.77 12.17 3.83
CA LYS A 299 -23.89 12.28 2.88
C LYS A 299 -23.64 13.25 1.71
N PRO A 300 -23.16 14.50 1.89
CA PRO A 300 -22.76 15.36 0.79
C PRO A 300 -21.35 14.94 0.32
N CYS A 301 -21.27 14.26 -0.80
CA CYS A 301 -20.01 13.92 -1.45
C CYS A 301 -20.24 13.98 -2.97
N THR A 302 -19.48 14.82 -3.68
CA THR A 302 -19.58 14.96 -5.13
C THR A 302 -18.39 14.27 -5.78
N PHE A 303 -18.65 13.50 -6.83
CA PHE A 303 -17.65 12.87 -7.67
C PHE A 303 -17.88 13.23 -9.12
N ALA A 304 -16.83 13.73 -9.77
CA ALA A 304 -16.88 14.15 -11.16
C ALA A 304 -15.56 13.82 -11.89
N THR A 305 -15.63 13.85 -13.22
CA THR A 305 -14.44 13.83 -14.09
C THR A 305 -14.43 15.09 -14.94
N ILE A 306 -13.24 15.71 -15.05
CA ILE A 306 -12.99 16.90 -15.88
C ILE A 306 -12.19 16.41 -17.09
N LYS A 307 -12.68 16.71 -18.30
CA LYS A 307 -11.97 16.37 -19.54
C LYS A 307 -10.82 17.35 -19.77
N ARG A 308 -9.69 16.84 -20.20
CA ARG A 308 -8.51 17.61 -20.58
C ARG A 308 -8.15 17.33 -22.03
N GLU A 309 -7.43 18.24 -22.68
CA GLU A 309 -6.83 17.98 -23.98
C GLU A 309 -5.92 16.75 -23.93
N GLY A 310 -5.98 15.88 -24.94
CA GLY A 310 -5.17 14.67 -25.04
C GLY A 310 -5.71 13.45 -24.28
N ASP A 311 -7.03 13.28 -24.17
CA ASP A 311 -7.71 12.10 -23.59
C ASP A 311 -7.44 11.84 -22.09
N ARG A 312 -6.80 12.78 -21.38
CA ARG A 312 -6.50 12.65 -19.96
C ARG A 312 -7.64 13.25 -19.13
N SER A 313 -8.31 12.41 -18.35
CA SER A 313 -9.36 12.84 -17.43
C SER A 313 -8.79 13.13 -16.04
N ILE A 314 -9.21 14.22 -15.43
CA ILE A 314 -8.92 14.59 -14.04
C ILE A 314 -10.11 14.18 -13.19
N VAL A 315 -9.84 13.58 -12.05
CA VAL A 315 -10.86 13.17 -11.07
C VAL A 315 -11.09 14.30 -10.09
N PHE A 316 -12.34 14.61 -9.80
CA PHE A 316 -12.71 15.64 -8.82
C PHE A 316 -13.56 15.04 -7.70
N PHE A 317 -13.17 15.34 -6.46
CA PHE A 317 -13.92 15.02 -5.26
C PHE A 317 -14.30 16.29 -4.50
N GLY A 318 -15.61 16.54 -4.36
CA GLY A 318 -16.14 17.53 -3.42
C GLY A 318 -16.49 16.83 -2.10
N LEU A 319 -15.68 17.03 -1.06
CA LEU A 319 -15.85 16.41 0.25
C LEU A 319 -16.60 17.33 1.21
N PRO A 320 -17.26 16.75 2.25
CA PRO A 320 -17.98 17.55 3.24
C PRO A 320 -17.06 18.50 4.02
N GLY A 321 -17.60 19.62 4.51
CA GLY A 321 -16.88 20.56 5.37
C GLY A 321 -16.63 20.03 6.80
N ASN A 322 -17.44 19.10 7.31
CA ASN A 322 -17.17 18.45 8.60
C ASN A 322 -15.95 17.52 8.52
N PRO A 323 -14.94 17.68 9.40
CA PRO A 323 -13.64 16.99 9.29
C PRO A 323 -13.74 15.46 9.34
N VAL A 324 -14.59 14.91 10.19
CA VAL A 324 -14.81 13.45 10.25
C VAL A 324 -15.44 12.93 8.97
N SER A 325 -16.38 13.69 8.39
CA SER A 325 -17.00 13.32 7.11
C SER A 325 -16.01 13.39 5.97
N ALA A 326 -15.18 14.45 5.91
CA ALA A 326 -14.13 14.60 4.91
C ALA A 326 -13.13 13.44 4.95
N LEU A 327 -12.62 13.09 6.13
CA LEU A 327 -11.65 12.00 6.27
C LEU A 327 -12.28 10.61 6.01
N THR A 328 -13.54 10.39 6.43
CA THR A 328 -14.24 9.14 6.13
C THR A 328 -14.45 8.96 4.62
N THR A 329 -14.93 10.00 3.91
CA THR A 329 -15.11 9.94 2.46
C THR A 329 -13.78 9.86 1.71
N PHE A 330 -12.71 10.48 2.24
CA PHE A 330 -11.35 10.28 1.74
C PHE A 330 -10.94 8.81 1.77
N HIS A 331 -11.04 8.14 2.91
CA HIS A 331 -10.67 6.73 3.03
C HIS A 331 -11.54 5.81 2.16
N LEU A 332 -12.83 6.14 2.02
CA LEU A 332 -13.75 5.31 1.25
C LEU A 332 -13.65 5.49 -0.26
N TYR A 333 -13.28 6.67 -0.75
CA TYR A 333 -13.37 6.97 -2.18
C TYR A 333 -12.09 7.54 -2.77
N VAL A 334 -11.43 8.49 -2.09
CA VAL A 334 -10.23 9.15 -2.62
C VAL A 334 -9.00 8.23 -2.54
N SER A 335 -8.78 7.60 -1.38
CA SER A 335 -7.64 6.68 -1.20
C SER A 335 -7.66 5.50 -2.19
N PRO A 336 -8.79 4.81 -2.44
CA PRO A 336 -8.88 3.83 -3.53
C PRO A 336 -8.58 4.41 -4.91
N SER A 337 -9.06 5.62 -5.22
CA SER A 337 -8.76 6.30 -6.50
C SER A 337 -7.26 6.54 -6.68
N ILE A 338 -6.58 7.02 -5.65
CA ILE A 338 -5.12 7.20 -5.63
C ILE A 338 -4.44 5.86 -5.95
N LYS A 339 -4.81 4.80 -5.25
CA LYS A 339 -4.23 3.46 -5.42
C LYS A 339 -4.44 2.90 -6.84
N ILE A 340 -5.64 3.11 -7.42
CA ILE A 340 -5.93 2.71 -8.80
C ILE A 340 -5.03 3.46 -9.78
N LEU A 341 -4.90 4.78 -9.63
CA LEU A 341 -4.04 5.59 -10.50
C LEU A 341 -2.55 5.28 -10.32
N GLN A 342 -2.14 4.79 -9.16
CA GLN A 342 -0.80 4.23 -8.93
C GLN A 342 -0.59 2.87 -9.59
N GLY A 343 -1.64 2.20 -10.09
CA GLY A 343 -1.55 0.88 -10.71
C GLY A 343 -1.69 -0.30 -9.75
N LEU A 344 -2.12 -0.08 -8.51
CA LEU A 344 -2.39 -1.18 -7.58
C LEU A 344 -3.62 -1.99 -8.03
N PRO A 345 -3.60 -3.32 -7.89
CA PRO A 345 -4.73 -4.17 -8.24
C PRO A 345 -5.89 -4.00 -7.24
N ASP A 346 -7.10 -4.35 -7.66
CA ASP A 346 -8.34 -4.18 -6.89
C ASP A 346 -8.27 -4.81 -5.49
N SER A 347 -7.59 -5.95 -5.36
CA SER A 347 -7.39 -6.65 -4.08
C SER A 347 -6.61 -5.84 -3.04
N LYS A 348 -5.90 -4.78 -3.45
CA LYS A 348 -5.08 -3.91 -2.60
C LYS A 348 -5.73 -2.55 -2.30
N LEU A 349 -6.91 -2.26 -2.85
CA LEU A 349 -7.55 -0.95 -2.70
C LEU A 349 -8.06 -0.72 -1.28
N ARG A 350 -8.67 -1.75 -0.66
CA ARG A 350 -9.18 -1.73 0.72
C ARG A 350 -8.77 -2.99 1.45
N ILE A 351 -8.41 -2.87 2.70
CA ILE A 351 -8.19 -4.02 3.59
C ILE A 351 -9.47 -4.20 4.41
N ASN A 352 -10.22 -5.24 4.11
CA ASN A 352 -11.44 -5.58 4.82
C ASN A 352 -11.17 -6.73 5.80
N CYS A 353 -11.77 -6.65 6.98
CA CYS A 353 -11.76 -7.73 7.96
C CYS A 353 -13.14 -7.83 8.63
N TYR A 354 -13.36 -8.91 9.35
CA TYR A 354 -14.54 -9.07 10.21
C TYR A 354 -14.12 -8.93 11.66
N VAL A 355 -14.90 -8.17 12.43
CA VAL A 355 -14.59 -7.85 13.83
C VAL A 355 -15.82 -8.09 14.71
N THR A 356 -15.60 -8.50 15.95
CA THR A 356 -16.66 -8.68 16.95
C THR A 356 -16.89 -7.37 17.69
N THR A 357 -18.12 -6.88 17.75
CA THR A 357 -18.49 -5.66 18.50
C THR A 357 -18.39 -5.88 20.01
N THR A 358 -17.89 -4.91 20.76
CA THR A 358 -17.79 -4.99 22.22
C THR A 358 -18.95 -4.31 22.95
N SER A 359 -19.78 -3.56 22.23
CA SER A 359 -20.92 -2.82 22.78
C SER A 359 -22.14 -2.90 21.86
N ASN A 360 -23.33 -2.61 22.42
CA ASN A 360 -24.54 -2.45 21.63
C ASN A 360 -24.44 -1.21 20.74
N ILE A 361 -24.84 -1.33 19.48
CA ILE A 361 -24.77 -0.25 18.50
C ILE A 361 -26.17 0.12 18.02
N GLN A 362 -26.58 1.36 18.26
CA GLN A 362 -27.81 1.91 17.70
C GLN A 362 -27.64 2.15 16.20
N MET A 363 -28.53 1.58 15.37
CA MET A 363 -28.49 1.74 13.92
C MET A 363 -29.20 3.00 13.45
N ASP A 364 -28.67 3.62 12.37
CA ASP A 364 -29.39 4.68 11.64
C ASP A 364 -30.59 4.07 10.87
N ALA A 365 -31.70 4.84 10.77
CA ALA A 365 -32.93 4.33 10.16
C ALA A 365 -32.75 3.92 8.68
N ALA A 366 -31.96 4.68 7.90
CA ALA A 366 -31.90 4.53 6.45
C ALA A 366 -30.47 4.48 5.87
N ARG A 367 -29.44 4.81 6.64
CA ARG A 367 -28.07 4.99 6.13
C ARG A 367 -27.11 4.01 6.76
N VAL A 368 -26.26 3.40 5.94
CA VAL A 368 -25.08 2.68 6.44
C VAL A 368 -24.20 3.64 7.23
N GLU A 369 -23.73 3.23 8.41
CA GLU A 369 -22.84 4.04 9.25
C GLU A 369 -21.42 3.49 9.26
N TYR A 370 -20.46 4.37 8.99
CA TYR A 370 -19.02 4.08 9.10
C TYR A 370 -18.52 4.64 10.43
N ARG A 371 -18.46 3.77 11.45
CA ARG A 371 -18.03 4.15 12.82
C ARG A 371 -16.53 4.05 12.95
N ARG A 372 -15.91 5.06 13.56
CA ARG A 372 -14.47 5.06 13.88
C ARG A 372 -14.27 4.18 15.09
N VAL A 373 -13.50 3.13 14.93
CA VAL A 373 -13.25 2.12 15.96
C VAL A 373 -11.76 1.84 16.10
N LEU A 374 -11.38 1.42 17.31
CA LEU A 374 -10.10 0.78 17.54
C LEU A 374 -10.31 -0.73 17.42
N VAL A 375 -9.64 -1.35 16.46
CA VAL A 375 -9.66 -2.80 16.22
C VAL A 375 -8.40 -3.39 16.84
N GLU A 376 -8.58 -4.37 17.69
CA GLU A 376 -7.52 -5.04 18.42
C GLU A 376 -7.68 -6.56 18.32
N TYR A 377 -6.55 -7.26 18.36
CA TYR A 377 -6.54 -8.71 18.50
C TYR A 377 -6.47 -9.06 19.98
N VAL A 378 -7.46 -9.76 20.49
CA VAL A 378 -7.54 -10.20 21.89
C VAL A 378 -7.46 -11.73 21.90
N SER A 379 -6.48 -12.28 22.63
CA SER A 379 -6.38 -13.71 22.94
C SER A 379 -6.66 -13.92 24.43
N GLU A 380 -7.47 -14.91 24.77
CA GLU A 380 -7.64 -15.30 26.18
C GLU A 380 -6.37 -16.03 26.68
N PRO A 381 -6.09 -15.94 28.00
CA PRO A 381 -4.95 -16.64 28.60
C PRO A 381 -5.00 -18.14 28.33
N GLY A 382 -3.96 -18.70 27.72
CA GLY A 382 -3.87 -20.12 27.39
C GLY A 382 -4.35 -20.53 25.98
N GLU A 383 -5.01 -19.64 25.23
CA GLU A 383 -5.38 -19.85 23.83
C GLU A 383 -4.35 -19.25 22.86
N THR A 384 -3.42 -20.06 22.41
CA THR A 384 -2.39 -19.62 21.44
C THR A 384 -2.87 -19.54 19.99
N ALA A 385 -4.05 -20.09 19.68
CA ALA A 385 -4.50 -20.26 18.29
C ALA A 385 -5.84 -19.58 17.91
N HIS A 386 -6.64 -19.06 18.84
CA HIS A 386 -8.01 -18.61 18.57
C HIS A 386 -8.37 -17.23 19.14
N GLY A 387 -7.49 -16.24 19.00
CA GLY A 387 -7.82 -14.87 19.39
C GLY A 387 -8.92 -14.28 18.50
N LYS A 388 -9.78 -13.46 19.09
CA LYS A 388 -10.84 -12.70 18.40
C LYS A 388 -10.34 -11.32 18.02
N ILE A 389 -10.72 -10.84 16.84
CA ILE A 389 -10.54 -9.43 16.48
C ILE A 389 -11.77 -8.68 16.99
N VAL A 390 -11.57 -7.77 17.92
CA VAL A 390 -12.65 -6.98 18.54
C VAL A 390 -12.57 -5.53 18.09
N ALA A 391 -13.73 -4.86 18.07
CA ALA A 391 -13.84 -3.45 17.77
C ALA A 391 -14.40 -2.69 18.96
N HIS A 392 -13.62 -1.76 19.47
CA HIS A 392 -14.03 -0.82 20.50
C HIS A 392 -14.47 0.50 19.90
N ASP A 393 -15.57 1.06 20.40
CA ASP A 393 -15.98 2.40 20.00
C ASP A 393 -14.87 3.42 20.27
N GLY A 394 -14.65 4.30 19.28
CA GLY A 394 -13.71 5.41 19.45
C GLY A 394 -14.12 6.39 20.56
N MET A 395 -13.26 7.35 20.87
CA MET A 395 -13.42 8.30 21.98
C MET A 395 -14.71 9.14 21.89
N GLY A 396 -15.78 8.71 22.54
CA GLY A 396 -17.03 9.44 22.75
C GLY A 396 -18.01 9.39 21.56
N ALA A 397 -18.95 10.35 21.53
CA ALA A 397 -20.02 10.37 20.52
C ALA A 397 -19.51 10.41 19.08
N GLN A 398 -20.09 9.60 18.19
CA GLN A 398 -19.72 9.45 16.77
C GLN A 398 -20.17 10.67 15.90
N ALA A 399 -19.95 11.91 16.39
CA ALA A 399 -20.36 13.14 15.72
C ALA A 399 -19.43 13.47 14.53
N SER A 400 -19.99 14.00 13.43
CA SER A 400 -19.25 14.30 12.20
C SER A 400 -18.30 15.51 12.30
N SER A 401 -18.49 16.36 13.29
CA SER A 401 -17.63 17.52 13.59
C SER A 401 -16.50 17.20 14.58
N ARG A 402 -16.56 16.05 15.28
CA ARG A 402 -15.62 15.72 16.35
C ARG A 402 -14.43 14.91 15.84
N ILE A 403 -13.42 15.58 15.28
CA ILE A 403 -12.23 14.94 14.70
C ILE A 403 -11.45 14.07 15.71
N MET A 404 -11.56 14.37 17.03
CA MET A 404 -10.96 13.54 18.08
C MET A 404 -11.38 12.07 18.01
N ASN A 405 -12.51 11.75 17.37
CA ASN A 405 -12.96 10.37 17.19
C ASN A 405 -12.07 9.55 16.23
N TYR A 406 -11.22 10.22 15.45
CA TYR A 406 -10.20 9.56 14.62
C TYR A 406 -8.88 9.34 15.38
N HIS A 407 -8.69 10.03 16.50
CA HIS A 407 -7.48 9.81 17.31
C HIS A 407 -7.55 8.40 17.92
N GLY A 408 -6.55 7.57 17.61
CA GLY A 408 -6.51 6.16 18.02
C GLY A 408 -7.36 5.20 17.17
N ALA A 409 -8.30 5.67 16.36
CA ALA A 409 -9.03 4.78 15.46
C ALA A 409 -8.10 4.21 14.38
N ASN A 410 -8.22 2.92 14.10
CA ASN A 410 -7.47 2.23 13.04
C ASN A 410 -8.38 1.56 12.01
N ALA A 411 -9.71 1.62 12.20
CA ALA A 411 -10.68 1.06 11.27
C ALA A 411 -11.99 1.85 11.24
N LEU A 412 -12.73 1.63 10.16
CA LEU A 412 -14.13 2.02 10.00
C LEU A 412 -15.01 0.76 10.09
N LEU A 413 -15.76 0.62 11.16
CA LEU A 413 -16.77 -0.43 11.30
C LEU A 413 -17.96 -0.11 10.41
N VAL A 414 -18.39 -1.06 9.58
CA VAL A 414 -19.52 -0.90 8.66
C VAL A 414 -20.79 -1.39 9.37
N VAL A 415 -21.60 -0.44 9.81
CA VAL A 415 -22.86 -0.71 10.52
C VAL A 415 -24.01 -0.58 9.52
N PRO A 416 -24.79 -1.65 9.25
CA PRO A 416 -25.93 -1.58 8.35
C PRO A 416 -27.02 -0.65 8.86
N SER A 417 -27.94 -0.21 8.00
CA SER A 417 -29.11 0.54 8.42
C SER A 417 -30.21 -0.38 8.97
N GLN A 418 -31.19 0.20 9.66
CA GLN A 418 -32.39 -0.53 10.08
C GLN A 418 -33.18 -1.10 8.86
N ALA A 419 -33.15 -0.37 7.74
CA ALA A 419 -33.79 -0.83 6.50
C ALA A 419 -33.12 -2.11 5.95
N ASP A 420 -31.79 -2.25 6.11
CA ASP A 420 -31.04 -3.44 5.68
C ASP A 420 -31.27 -4.64 6.61
N ARG A 421 -31.75 -4.41 7.83
CA ARG A 421 -31.96 -5.40 8.91
C ARG A 421 -33.44 -5.60 9.28
N LEU A 422 -34.35 -5.40 8.36
CA LEU A 422 -35.80 -5.63 8.54
C LEU A 422 -36.41 -4.93 9.77
N GLY A 423 -35.90 -3.76 10.14
CA GLY A 423 -36.43 -2.94 11.24
C GLY A 423 -35.80 -3.20 12.60
N GLU A 424 -34.79 -4.04 12.71
CA GLU A 424 -33.94 -4.09 13.91
C GLU A 424 -33.34 -2.71 14.18
N THR A 425 -33.38 -2.26 15.44
CA THR A 425 -32.89 -0.91 15.80
C THR A 425 -31.50 -0.93 16.44
N VAL A 426 -31.09 -2.06 16.99
CA VAL A 426 -29.84 -2.23 17.76
C VAL A 426 -29.12 -3.48 17.29
N ILE A 427 -27.82 -3.36 17.10
CA ILE A 427 -26.89 -4.48 16.95
C ILE A 427 -26.35 -4.83 18.34
N PRO A 428 -26.55 -6.06 18.84
CA PRO A 428 -26.04 -6.49 20.15
C PRO A 428 -24.50 -6.56 20.15
N ALA A 429 -23.92 -6.35 21.32
CA ALA A 429 -22.51 -6.70 21.57
C ALA A 429 -22.27 -8.19 21.24
N GLY A 430 -21.08 -8.50 20.77
CA GLY A 430 -20.74 -9.85 20.31
C GLY A 430 -21.12 -10.14 18.84
N THR A 431 -21.75 -9.20 18.13
CA THR A 431 -22.08 -9.35 16.72
C THR A 431 -20.84 -9.19 15.84
N VAL A 432 -20.67 -10.05 14.85
CA VAL A 432 -19.58 -9.94 13.87
C VAL A 432 -20.02 -9.03 12.72
N LEU A 433 -19.26 -7.97 12.48
CA LEU A 433 -19.48 -6.99 11.41
C LEU A 433 -18.23 -6.77 10.56
N PRO A 434 -18.40 -6.34 9.30
CA PRO A 434 -17.29 -5.96 8.46
C PRO A 434 -16.66 -4.64 8.94
N ALA A 435 -15.33 -4.53 8.81
CA ALA A 435 -14.57 -3.33 9.08
C ALA A 435 -13.54 -3.08 7.97
N ILE A 436 -13.26 -1.82 7.69
CA ILE A 436 -12.26 -1.37 6.73
C ILE A 436 -11.08 -0.81 7.53
N ILE A 437 -9.93 -1.44 7.41
CA ILE A 437 -8.69 -0.97 8.06
C ILE A 437 -8.24 0.32 7.37
N LEU A 438 -7.92 1.34 8.16
CA LEU A 438 -7.41 2.62 7.67
C LEU A 438 -5.96 2.46 7.18
N GLY A 439 -5.63 3.11 6.07
CA GLY A 439 -4.32 3.00 5.44
C GLY A 439 -3.17 3.31 6.42
N GLY A 440 -2.11 2.52 6.37
CA GLY A 440 -0.92 2.69 7.22
C GLY A 440 -1.10 2.30 8.69
N LYS A 441 -2.32 2.00 9.13
CA LYS A 441 -2.59 1.60 10.52
C LYS A 441 -2.55 0.09 10.68
N ARG A 442 -2.13 -0.38 11.86
CA ARG A 442 -2.01 -1.80 12.21
C ARG A 442 -3.11 -2.20 13.18
N ILE A 443 -3.52 -3.45 13.13
CA ILE A 443 -4.31 -4.07 14.21
C ILE A 443 -3.35 -4.26 15.38
N LEU A 444 -3.69 -3.64 16.52
CA LEU A 444 -2.90 -3.76 17.73
C LEU A 444 -3.10 -5.14 18.35
N ARG A 445 -2.03 -5.75 18.87
CA ARG A 445 -2.11 -6.96 19.66
C ARG A 445 -2.10 -6.58 21.14
N HIS A 446 -3.20 -6.77 21.83
CA HIS A 446 -3.21 -6.74 23.29
C HIS A 446 -2.76 -8.09 23.83
N THR A 447 -1.60 -8.11 24.47
CA THR A 447 -1.28 -9.19 25.41
C THR A 447 -1.92 -8.79 26.73
N VAL A 448 -2.90 -9.53 27.19
CA VAL A 448 -3.44 -9.34 28.54
C VAL A 448 -2.27 -9.49 29.51
N LYS A 449 -1.89 -8.41 30.21
CA LYS A 449 -0.93 -8.53 31.31
C LYS A 449 -1.63 -9.28 32.43
N TYR A 450 -1.05 -10.38 32.84
CA TYR A 450 -1.39 -11.01 34.12
C TYR A 450 -1.02 -10.04 35.24
N GLU A 451 -1.97 -9.58 36.04
CA GLU A 451 -1.74 -9.09 37.40
C GLU A 451 -1.78 -10.28 38.36
#